data_ae52d8f7b30948299abb600bee281341
#
_entry.id   ae52d8f7b30948299abb600bee281341
#
_cell.length_a   1.000
_cell.length_b   1.000
_cell.length_c   1.000
_cell.angle_alpha   90.00
_cell.angle_beta   90.00
_cell.angle_gamma   90.00
#
_symmetry.space_group_name_H-M   'P 1'
#
loop_
_entity.id
_entity.type
_entity.pdbx_description
1 polymer ?
#
loop_
_entity_poly.entity_id
_entity_poly.type
_entity_poly.pdbx_seq_one_letter_code
_entity_poly.pdbx_strand_id
1 'polypeptide(L)'
;MENNVHHMKQPIFISNWLYAVAFLVFIMIIVGGITRLTESGLSITEWKPITGAIPPMSEAAWVSEFEKYKQIPEYLEINGPKGMTLEDFKFIYFWEWVHRLLGRLIGLAFALPLAWFAFKRAIPEGYGARLAALLLLGGMQGAIGWWMVVSGLSERTDVSHFRLATHLLTAFFILAVLVWTALDMRQVARGQNRPSRPTAFGLIVFSVLFVQLLLGAYTAGLNAGYVSNTWPLMHGSLIPVGIDWSGSVWTMLN
;
A
#
# COMPACT_ATOMS: atom_id res chain seq x y z
N MET A 1 -20.54 -39.73 -10.00
CA MET A 1 -20.09 -39.20 -8.72
C MET A 1 -18.72 -38.47 -8.79
N GLU A 2 -17.76 -38.90 -9.60
CA GLU A 2 -16.45 -38.25 -9.75
C GLU A 2 -16.49 -36.81 -10.29
N ASN A 3 -17.38 -36.49 -11.20
CA ASN A 3 -17.51 -35.14 -11.76
C ASN A 3 -17.92 -34.09 -10.70
N ASN A 4 -18.74 -34.46 -9.70
CA ASN A 4 -19.15 -33.57 -8.64
C ASN A 4 -18.00 -33.25 -7.65
N VAL A 5 -17.10 -34.19 -7.41
CA VAL A 5 -15.96 -33.99 -6.52
C VAL A 5 -14.90 -33.06 -7.14
N HIS A 6 -14.75 -33.11 -8.49
CA HIS A 6 -13.82 -32.24 -9.20
C HIS A 6 -14.29 -30.77 -9.22
N HIS A 7 -15.61 -30.54 -9.43
CA HIS A 7 -16.19 -29.19 -9.39
C HIS A 7 -16.15 -28.54 -8.00
N MET A 8 -16.24 -29.32 -6.91
CA MET A 8 -16.15 -28.81 -5.54
C MET A 8 -14.72 -28.41 -5.10
N LYS A 9 -13.68 -28.91 -5.76
CA LYS A 9 -12.29 -28.59 -5.39
C LYS A 9 -11.81 -27.24 -5.93
N GLN A 10 -12.37 -26.75 -7.02
CA GLN A 10 -11.90 -25.51 -7.67
C GLN A 10 -12.10 -24.24 -6.82
N PRO A 11 -13.28 -23.99 -6.19
CA PRO A 11 -13.46 -22.81 -5.35
C PRO A 11 -12.51 -22.79 -4.15
N ILE A 12 -12.12 -23.92 -3.59
CA ILE A 12 -11.19 -23.98 -2.47
C ILE A 12 -9.76 -23.58 -2.88
N PHE A 13 -9.33 -23.95 -4.10
CA PHE A 13 -8.04 -23.51 -4.62
C PHE A 13 -8.03 -22.01 -4.87
N ILE A 14 -9.11 -21.44 -5.42
CA ILE A 14 -9.25 -19.99 -5.59
C ILE A 14 -9.23 -19.28 -4.23
N SER A 15 -9.94 -19.82 -3.22
CA SER A 15 -9.91 -19.27 -1.87
C SER A 15 -8.50 -19.24 -1.27
N ASN A 16 -7.79 -20.38 -1.35
CA ASN A 16 -6.43 -20.48 -0.81
C ASN A 16 -5.45 -19.54 -1.53
N TRP A 17 -5.55 -19.41 -2.84
CA TRP A 17 -4.78 -18.44 -3.61
C TRP A 17 -5.08 -17.01 -3.18
N LEU A 18 -6.35 -16.62 -3.02
CA LEU A 18 -6.73 -15.29 -2.55
C LEU A 18 -6.19 -14.99 -1.14
N TYR A 19 -6.21 -15.98 -0.23
CA TYR A 19 -5.58 -15.82 1.08
C TYR A 19 -4.07 -15.66 0.99
N ALA A 20 -3.40 -16.39 0.11
CA ALA A 20 -1.96 -16.22 -0.10
C ALA A 20 -1.64 -14.82 -0.62
N VAL A 21 -2.42 -14.30 -1.57
CA VAL A 21 -2.27 -12.92 -2.05
C VAL A 21 -2.59 -11.91 -0.95
N ALA A 22 -3.65 -12.12 -0.17
CA ALA A 22 -3.99 -11.26 0.97
C ALA A 22 -2.86 -11.21 2.01
N PHE A 23 -2.21 -12.33 2.28
CA PHE A 23 -1.04 -12.39 3.14
C PHE A 23 0.15 -11.61 2.57
N LEU A 24 0.41 -11.70 1.26
CA LEU A 24 1.44 -10.87 0.61
C LEU A 24 1.11 -9.37 0.69
N VAL A 25 -0.17 -8.99 0.52
CA VAL A 25 -0.60 -7.59 0.70
C VAL A 25 -0.42 -7.14 2.15
N PHE A 26 -0.68 -8.00 3.13
CA PHE A 26 -0.41 -7.71 4.54
C PHE A 26 1.09 -7.47 4.80
N ILE A 27 1.96 -8.33 4.26
CA ILE A 27 3.42 -8.12 4.32
C ILE A 27 3.82 -6.80 3.63
N MET A 28 3.19 -6.47 2.49
CA MET A 28 3.42 -5.21 1.78
C MET A 28 3.11 -3.99 2.67
N ILE A 29 2.03 -4.02 3.45
CA ILE A 29 1.68 -2.94 4.38
C ILE A 29 2.76 -2.77 5.45
N ILE A 30 3.31 -3.87 5.96
CA ILE A 30 4.44 -3.83 6.92
C ILE A 30 5.68 -3.22 6.27
N VAL A 31 6.05 -3.69 5.07
CA VAL A 31 7.21 -3.15 4.31
C VAL A 31 7.00 -1.67 3.99
N GLY A 32 5.77 -1.25 3.62
CA GLY A 32 5.42 0.15 3.42
C GLY A 32 5.60 0.98 4.71
N GLY A 33 5.25 0.43 5.87
CA GLY A 33 5.52 1.03 7.17
C GLY A 33 7.03 1.21 7.43
N ILE A 34 7.84 0.20 7.12
CA ILE A 34 9.30 0.29 7.21
C ILE A 34 9.83 1.39 6.28
N THR A 35 9.38 1.41 5.01
CA THR A 35 9.75 2.44 4.02
C THR A 35 9.45 3.85 4.54
N ARG A 36 8.31 4.04 5.22
CA ARG A 36 7.95 5.33 5.84
C ARG A 36 8.84 5.67 7.03
N LEU A 37 9.09 4.70 7.93
CA LEU A 37 9.89 4.92 9.14
C LEU A 37 11.39 5.13 8.85
N THR A 38 11.87 4.63 7.73
CA THR A 38 13.26 4.81 7.27
C THR A 38 13.42 5.99 6.32
N GLU A 39 12.36 6.77 6.07
CA GLU A 39 12.33 7.89 5.14
C GLU A 39 12.86 7.49 3.74
N SER A 40 12.52 6.28 3.29
CA SER A 40 13.06 5.68 2.06
C SER A 40 12.20 5.95 0.81
N GLY A 41 11.01 6.52 0.97
CA GLY A 41 9.98 6.55 -0.07
C GLY A 41 10.20 7.48 -1.25
N LEU A 42 11.30 8.26 -1.26
CA LEU A 42 11.68 9.18 -2.32
C LEU A 42 13.04 8.85 -2.95
N SER A 43 13.69 7.75 -2.54
CA SER A 43 15.03 7.38 -3.00
C SER A 43 15.08 6.95 -4.47
N ILE A 44 13.99 6.43 -5.02
CA ILE A 44 13.86 6.01 -6.43
C ILE A 44 13.02 7.04 -7.19
N THR A 45 13.68 7.97 -7.86
CA THR A 45 13.09 9.16 -8.48
C THR A 45 12.40 8.92 -9.82
N GLU A 46 12.54 7.72 -10.40
CA GLU A 46 12.02 7.38 -11.72
C GLU A 46 10.94 6.29 -11.68
N TRP A 47 9.95 6.43 -12.58
CA TRP A 47 8.95 5.39 -12.82
C TRP A 47 9.53 4.33 -13.78
N LYS A 48 9.96 3.20 -13.22
CA LYS A 48 10.49 2.07 -14.01
C LYS A 48 9.72 0.79 -13.63
N PRO A 49 8.49 0.58 -14.14
CA PRO A 49 7.64 -0.54 -13.70
C PRO A 49 8.23 -1.92 -14.03
N ILE A 50 8.95 -2.07 -15.13
CA ILE A 50 9.56 -3.34 -15.59
C ILE A 50 11.04 -3.38 -15.24
N THR A 51 11.84 -2.46 -15.77
CA THR A 51 13.30 -2.47 -15.62
C THR A 51 13.77 -2.20 -14.21
N GLY A 52 12.97 -1.50 -13.38
CA GLY A 52 13.26 -1.25 -11.97
C GLY A 52 13.07 -2.48 -11.06
N ALA A 53 12.83 -3.68 -11.61
CA ALA A 53 12.86 -4.93 -10.84
C ALA A 53 14.28 -5.34 -10.45
N ILE A 54 15.30 -4.92 -11.22
CA ILE A 54 16.71 -5.19 -10.95
C ILE A 54 17.30 -3.91 -10.32
N PRO A 55 17.94 -4.02 -9.13
CA PRO A 55 18.61 -2.87 -8.51
C PRO A 55 19.90 -2.52 -9.28
N PRO A 56 20.53 -1.36 -9.00
CA PRO A 56 21.83 -1.04 -9.56
C PRO A 56 22.87 -2.14 -9.24
N MET A 57 23.55 -2.67 -10.27
CA MET A 57 24.46 -3.81 -10.14
C MET A 57 25.95 -3.43 -10.19
N SER A 58 26.25 -2.14 -10.45
CA SER A 58 27.63 -1.64 -10.52
C SER A 58 27.75 -0.34 -9.71
N GLU A 59 28.98 -0.03 -9.28
CA GLU A 59 29.24 1.22 -8.56
C GLU A 59 28.85 2.45 -9.39
N ALA A 60 29.16 2.46 -10.68
CA ALA A 60 28.75 3.54 -11.57
C ALA A 60 27.22 3.70 -11.65
N ALA A 61 26.46 2.60 -11.64
CA ALA A 61 25.00 2.64 -11.61
C ALA A 61 24.48 3.20 -10.26
N TRP A 62 25.08 2.82 -9.15
CA TRP A 62 24.76 3.38 -7.84
C TRP A 62 25.02 4.88 -7.75
N VAL A 63 26.18 5.32 -8.21
CA VAL A 63 26.52 6.75 -8.29
C VAL A 63 25.49 7.49 -9.14
N SER A 64 25.12 6.93 -10.31
CA SER A 64 24.13 7.55 -11.20
C SER A 64 22.77 7.71 -10.54
N GLU A 65 22.26 6.71 -9.80
CA GLU A 65 20.97 6.83 -9.10
C GLU A 65 21.09 7.83 -7.92
N PHE A 66 22.22 7.86 -7.22
CA PHE A 66 22.45 8.83 -6.16
C PHE A 66 22.52 10.27 -6.68
N GLU A 67 23.15 10.52 -7.84
CA GLU A 67 23.16 11.86 -8.45
C GLU A 67 21.75 12.34 -8.85
N LYS A 68 20.84 11.44 -9.24
CA LYS A 68 19.43 11.79 -9.46
C LYS A 68 18.72 12.15 -8.15
N TYR A 69 18.95 11.36 -7.10
CA TYR A 69 18.39 11.63 -5.78
C TYR A 69 18.86 12.97 -5.20
N LYS A 70 20.10 13.37 -5.48
CA LYS A 70 20.65 14.66 -5.05
C LYS A 70 19.94 15.89 -5.66
N GLN A 71 19.07 15.69 -6.64
CA GLN A 71 18.33 16.80 -7.28
C GLN A 71 16.97 17.07 -6.62
N ILE A 72 16.49 16.20 -5.72
CA ILE A 72 15.18 16.38 -5.10
C ILE A 72 15.25 17.20 -3.81
N PRO A 73 14.14 17.86 -3.39
CA PRO A 73 14.12 18.69 -2.18
C PRO A 73 14.53 17.97 -0.90
N GLU A 74 14.15 16.69 -0.73
CA GLU A 74 14.53 15.91 0.44
C GLU A 74 16.06 15.83 0.62
N TYR A 75 16.80 15.62 -0.46
CA TYR A 75 18.27 15.64 -0.36
C TYR A 75 18.80 17.06 -0.13
N LEU A 76 18.34 18.02 -0.93
CA LEU A 76 18.87 19.38 -0.91
C LEU A 76 18.68 20.07 0.45
N GLU A 77 17.54 19.83 1.10
CA GLU A 77 17.17 20.51 2.33
C GLU A 77 17.43 19.68 3.60
N ILE A 78 17.43 18.35 3.51
CA ILE A 78 17.51 17.47 4.68
C ILE A 78 18.76 16.60 4.66
N ASN A 79 18.89 15.70 3.68
CA ASN A 79 19.89 14.63 3.72
C ASN A 79 21.28 15.09 3.27
N GLY A 80 21.37 16.03 2.32
CA GLY A 80 22.61 16.65 1.88
C GLY A 80 23.30 17.44 3.01
N PRO A 81 22.59 18.38 3.69
CA PRO A 81 23.14 19.10 4.85
C PRO A 81 23.55 18.19 6.01
N LYS A 82 22.90 17.02 6.19
CA LYS A 82 23.29 16.00 7.18
C LYS A 82 24.55 15.21 6.76
N GLY A 83 25.06 15.40 5.54
CA GLY A 83 26.23 14.69 5.03
C GLY A 83 25.96 13.26 4.58
N MET A 84 24.78 12.97 4.02
CA MET A 84 24.41 11.64 3.54
C MET A 84 25.45 11.10 2.56
N THR A 85 25.93 9.89 2.83
CA THR A 85 26.87 9.16 2.00
C THR A 85 26.19 8.27 0.97
N LEU A 86 26.95 7.72 0.02
CA LEU A 86 26.44 6.71 -0.93
C LEU A 86 25.92 5.45 -0.20
N GLU A 87 26.54 5.04 0.91
CA GLU A 87 26.09 3.89 1.68
C GLU A 87 24.75 4.15 2.39
N ASP A 88 24.54 5.34 2.93
CA ASP A 88 23.27 5.75 3.51
C ASP A 88 22.18 5.76 2.43
N PHE A 89 22.49 6.26 1.23
CA PHE A 89 21.57 6.21 0.08
C PHE A 89 21.21 4.79 -0.32
N LYS A 90 22.18 3.86 -0.38
CA LYS A 90 21.91 2.44 -0.69
C LYS A 90 20.95 1.82 0.32
N PHE A 91 21.04 2.18 1.59
CA PHE A 91 20.14 1.69 2.63
C PHE A 91 18.69 2.13 2.39
N ILE A 92 18.43 3.41 2.12
CA ILE A 92 17.07 3.88 1.84
C ILE A 92 16.57 3.36 0.49
N TYR A 93 17.43 3.31 -0.53
CA TYR A 93 17.10 2.73 -1.83
C TYR A 93 16.67 1.25 -1.70
N PHE A 94 17.34 0.47 -0.87
CA PHE A 94 17.01 -0.94 -0.64
C PHE A 94 15.57 -1.12 -0.16
N TRP A 95 15.12 -0.36 0.84
CA TRP A 95 13.76 -0.51 1.38
C TRP A 95 12.70 -0.08 0.37
N GLU A 96 12.92 0.98 -0.37
CA GLU A 96 11.99 1.37 -1.43
C GLU A 96 11.98 0.36 -2.58
N TRP A 97 13.15 -0.15 -2.98
CA TRP A 97 13.25 -1.19 -4.00
C TRP A 97 12.53 -2.48 -3.58
N VAL A 98 12.71 -2.95 -2.35
CA VAL A 98 11.99 -4.12 -1.79
C VAL A 98 10.48 -3.89 -1.84
N HIS A 99 10.01 -2.72 -1.42
CA HIS A 99 8.60 -2.36 -1.49
C HIS A 99 8.06 -2.42 -2.93
N ARG A 100 8.76 -1.80 -3.87
CA ARG A 100 8.38 -1.81 -5.29
C ARG A 100 8.48 -3.20 -5.93
N LEU A 101 9.48 -4.00 -5.55
CA LEU A 101 9.62 -5.38 -6.02
C LEU A 101 8.47 -6.26 -5.51
N LEU A 102 8.15 -6.17 -4.22
CA LEU A 102 7.04 -6.92 -3.63
C LEU A 102 5.71 -6.56 -4.29
N GLY A 103 5.49 -5.29 -4.66
CA GLY A 103 4.31 -4.87 -5.42
C GLY A 103 4.20 -5.57 -6.78
N ARG A 104 5.31 -5.72 -7.50
CA ARG A 104 5.35 -6.47 -8.77
C ARG A 104 5.05 -7.94 -8.56
N LEU A 105 5.65 -8.55 -7.53
CA LEU A 105 5.42 -9.95 -7.19
C LEU A 105 3.96 -10.22 -6.82
N ILE A 106 3.31 -9.33 -6.06
CA ILE A 106 1.88 -9.42 -5.73
C ILE A 106 1.05 -9.34 -7.01
N GLY A 107 1.37 -8.40 -7.90
CA GLY A 107 0.69 -8.28 -9.19
C GLY A 107 0.77 -9.56 -10.02
N LEU A 108 1.95 -10.18 -10.13
CA LEU A 108 2.14 -11.45 -10.83
C LEU A 108 1.47 -12.61 -10.10
N ALA A 109 1.58 -12.69 -8.77
CA ALA A 109 0.94 -13.73 -7.95
C ALA A 109 -0.60 -13.67 -8.03
N PHE A 110 -1.17 -12.51 -8.36
CA PHE A 110 -2.58 -12.37 -8.63
C PHE A 110 -2.92 -12.65 -10.11
N ALA A 111 -2.23 -12.00 -11.05
CA ALA A 111 -2.58 -12.03 -12.47
C ALA A 111 -2.39 -13.41 -13.10
N LEU A 112 -1.28 -14.12 -12.82
CA LEU A 112 -0.97 -15.39 -13.45
C LEU A 112 -1.97 -16.50 -13.06
N PRO A 113 -2.30 -16.72 -11.76
CA PRO A 113 -3.31 -17.69 -11.40
C PRO A 113 -4.72 -17.28 -11.87
N LEU A 114 -5.05 -15.97 -11.86
CA LEU A 114 -6.34 -15.51 -12.40
C LEU A 114 -6.48 -15.87 -13.87
N ALA A 115 -5.45 -15.61 -14.69
CA ALA A 115 -5.43 -15.98 -16.09
C ALA A 115 -5.58 -17.51 -16.29
N TRP A 116 -4.89 -18.30 -15.45
CA TRP A 116 -5.01 -19.76 -15.45
C TRP A 116 -6.42 -20.24 -15.11
N PHE A 117 -7.03 -19.72 -14.04
CA PHE A 117 -8.40 -20.08 -13.66
C PHE A 117 -9.41 -19.65 -14.71
N ALA A 118 -9.23 -18.49 -15.34
CA ALA A 118 -10.08 -18.02 -16.44
C ALA A 118 -9.95 -18.93 -17.67
N PHE A 119 -8.72 -19.28 -18.07
CA PHE A 119 -8.45 -20.20 -19.18
C PHE A 119 -9.08 -21.58 -18.96
N LYS A 120 -8.99 -22.10 -17.73
CA LYS A 120 -9.59 -23.39 -17.33
C LYS A 120 -11.10 -23.30 -17.09
N ARG A 121 -11.72 -22.13 -17.24
CA ARG A 121 -13.14 -21.89 -16.90
C ARG A 121 -13.50 -22.35 -15.49
N ALA A 122 -12.54 -22.22 -14.57
CA ALA A 122 -12.63 -22.69 -13.18
C ALA A 122 -13.24 -21.65 -12.23
N ILE A 123 -13.45 -20.42 -12.69
CA ILE A 123 -14.02 -19.33 -11.89
C ILE A 123 -15.53 -19.58 -11.75
N PRO A 124 -16.07 -19.65 -10.52
CA PRO A 124 -17.52 -19.79 -10.31
C PRO A 124 -18.30 -18.63 -10.91
N GLU A 125 -19.53 -18.89 -11.32
CA GLU A 125 -20.44 -17.88 -11.87
C GLU A 125 -20.61 -16.71 -10.89
N GLY A 126 -20.63 -15.48 -11.44
CA GLY A 126 -20.76 -14.24 -10.67
C GLY A 126 -19.47 -13.67 -10.06
N TYR A 127 -18.35 -14.43 -10.04
CA TYR A 127 -17.11 -13.97 -9.44
C TYR A 127 -16.08 -13.40 -10.42
N GLY A 128 -16.24 -13.63 -11.72
CA GLY A 128 -15.29 -13.16 -12.73
C GLY A 128 -15.09 -11.65 -12.71
N ALA A 129 -16.18 -10.88 -12.66
CA ALA A 129 -16.12 -9.42 -12.61
C ALA A 129 -15.43 -8.90 -11.32
N ARG A 130 -15.68 -9.54 -10.17
CA ARG A 130 -15.05 -9.19 -8.89
C ARG A 130 -13.52 -9.43 -8.92
N LEU A 131 -13.08 -10.56 -9.45
CA LEU A 131 -11.66 -10.88 -9.60
C LEU A 131 -10.97 -9.95 -10.61
N ALA A 132 -11.64 -9.62 -11.72
CA ALA A 132 -11.14 -8.63 -12.69
C ALA A 132 -11.03 -7.23 -12.04
N ALA A 133 -12.02 -6.81 -11.25
CA ALA A 133 -11.99 -5.54 -10.52
C ALA A 133 -10.83 -5.51 -9.51
N LEU A 134 -10.55 -6.61 -8.80
CA LEU A 134 -9.39 -6.70 -7.90
C LEU A 134 -8.06 -6.57 -8.65
N LEU A 135 -7.93 -7.15 -9.84
CA LEU A 135 -6.74 -6.97 -10.68
C LEU A 135 -6.57 -5.52 -11.10
N LEU A 136 -7.64 -4.86 -11.53
CA LEU A 136 -7.62 -3.43 -11.90
C LEU A 136 -7.27 -2.55 -10.70
N LEU A 137 -7.87 -2.81 -9.55
CA LEU A 137 -7.55 -2.10 -8.30
C LEU A 137 -6.07 -2.28 -7.91
N GLY A 138 -5.52 -3.48 -8.08
CA GLY A 138 -4.10 -3.74 -7.86
C GLY A 138 -3.20 -2.93 -8.80
N GLY A 139 -3.56 -2.83 -10.08
CA GLY A 139 -2.89 -1.95 -11.06
C GLY A 139 -3.01 -0.47 -10.69
N MET A 140 -4.20 -0.02 -10.31
CA MET A 140 -4.44 1.35 -9.82
C MET A 140 -3.62 1.65 -8.57
N GLN A 141 -3.47 0.70 -7.66
CA GLN A 141 -2.67 0.86 -6.45
C GLN A 141 -1.22 1.24 -6.77
N GLY A 142 -0.64 0.61 -7.80
CA GLY A 142 0.69 1.00 -8.30
C GLY A 142 0.72 2.43 -8.84
N ALA A 143 -0.29 2.84 -9.62
CA ALA A 143 -0.40 4.20 -10.14
C ALA A 143 -0.62 5.25 -9.03
N ILE A 144 -1.46 4.95 -8.04
CA ILE A 144 -1.69 5.80 -6.84
C ILE A 144 -0.38 5.93 -6.05
N GLY A 145 0.38 4.84 -5.89
CA GLY A 145 1.69 4.87 -5.23
C GLY A 145 2.67 5.79 -5.95
N TRP A 146 2.73 5.72 -7.27
CA TRP A 146 3.56 6.64 -8.05
C TRP A 146 3.08 8.09 -7.95
N TRP A 147 1.78 8.33 -8.06
CA TRP A 147 1.21 9.65 -7.86
C TRP A 147 1.54 10.23 -6.47
N MET A 148 1.61 9.39 -5.45
CA MET A 148 2.09 9.78 -4.12
C MET A 148 3.57 10.19 -4.16
N VAL A 149 4.45 9.36 -4.71
CA VAL A 149 5.90 9.62 -4.80
C VAL A 149 6.21 10.92 -5.53
N VAL A 150 5.56 11.17 -6.68
CA VAL A 150 5.75 12.39 -7.47
C VAL A 150 5.53 13.67 -6.65
N SER A 151 4.67 13.64 -5.62
CA SER A 151 4.43 14.82 -4.78
C SER A 151 5.64 15.26 -3.95
N GLY A 152 6.57 14.35 -3.68
CA GLY A 152 7.80 14.64 -2.91
C GLY A 152 9.03 14.86 -3.79
N LEU A 153 8.92 14.73 -5.12
CA LEU A 153 10.09 14.83 -6.00
C LEU A 153 10.39 16.26 -6.49
N SER A 154 9.46 17.21 -6.35
CA SER A 154 9.60 18.53 -6.98
C SER A 154 9.52 19.71 -6.00
N GLU A 155 8.59 19.71 -5.06
CA GLU A 155 8.30 20.90 -4.25
C GLU A 155 8.29 20.63 -2.73
N ARG A 156 8.32 19.37 -2.33
CA ARG A 156 8.17 18.95 -0.93
C ARG A 156 9.32 18.04 -0.53
N THR A 157 9.69 18.13 0.72
CA THR A 157 10.69 17.21 1.33
C THR A 157 10.06 15.86 1.73
N ASP A 158 8.72 15.78 1.77
CA ASP A 158 7.93 14.59 2.09
C ASP A 158 6.81 14.39 1.06
N VAL A 159 6.29 13.17 0.96
CA VAL A 159 5.09 12.89 0.14
C VAL A 159 3.85 13.60 0.72
N SER A 160 2.91 13.97 -0.15
CA SER A 160 1.63 14.54 0.29
C SER A 160 0.88 13.59 1.22
N HIS A 161 0.49 14.05 2.40
CA HIS A 161 -0.28 13.27 3.37
C HIS A 161 -1.64 12.83 2.84
N PHE A 162 -2.28 13.60 1.94
CA PHE A 162 -3.51 13.20 1.26
C PHE A 162 -3.28 12.03 0.30
N ARG A 163 -2.18 12.06 -0.48
CA ARG A 163 -1.85 11.00 -1.40
C ARG A 163 -1.39 9.73 -0.66
N LEU A 164 -0.69 9.91 0.46
CA LEU A 164 -0.33 8.82 1.37
C LEU A 164 -1.57 8.14 1.94
N ALA A 165 -2.53 8.94 2.46
CA ALA A 165 -3.79 8.41 2.98
C ALA A 165 -4.57 7.65 1.90
N THR A 166 -4.67 8.20 0.68
CA THR A 166 -5.34 7.53 -0.45
C THR A 166 -4.68 6.19 -0.78
N HIS A 167 -3.35 6.16 -0.86
CA HIS A 167 -2.60 4.94 -1.14
C HIS A 167 -2.80 3.88 -0.06
N LEU A 168 -2.68 4.25 1.21
CA LEU A 168 -2.84 3.36 2.35
C LEU A 168 -4.27 2.80 2.46
N LEU A 169 -5.28 3.66 2.38
CA LEU A 169 -6.67 3.25 2.49
C LEU A 169 -7.10 2.33 1.34
N THR A 170 -6.61 2.60 0.12
CA THR A 170 -6.85 1.72 -1.03
C THR A 170 -6.20 0.35 -0.82
N ALA A 171 -4.99 0.27 -0.24
CA ALA A 171 -4.34 -0.99 0.09
C ALA A 171 -5.16 -1.82 1.11
N PHE A 172 -5.66 -1.19 2.18
CA PHE A 172 -6.52 -1.85 3.16
C PHE A 172 -7.87 -2.27 2.56
N PHE A 173 -8.44 -1.47 1.66
CA PHE A 173 -9.66 -1.82 0.94
C PHE A 173 -9.45 -3.07 0.07
N ILE A 174 -8.36 -3.13 -0.69
CA ILE A 174 -7.97 -4.30 -1.50
C ILE A 174 -7.82 -5.52 -0.59
N LEU A 175 -7.11 -5.40 0.53
CA LEU A 175 -6.95 -6.49 1.50
C LEU A 175 -8.29 -7.00 2.01
N ALA A 176 -9.20 -6.10 2.39
CA ALA A 176 -10.54 -6.46 2.88
C ALA A 176 -11.35 -7.20 1.81
N VAL A 177 -11.33 -6.72 0.56
CA VAL A 177 -12.06 -7.36 -0.56
C VAL A 177 -11.45 -8.71 -0.94
N LEU A 178 -10.11 -8.86 -0.87
CA LEU A 178 -9.42 -10.14 -1.05
C LEU A 178 -9.89 -11.18 -0.03
N VAL A 179 -9.85 -10.82 1.26
CA VAL A 179 -10.27 -11.70 2.36
C VAL A 179 -11.76 -12.03 2.24
N TRP A 180 -12.60 -11.05 1.96
CA TRP A 180 -14.04 -11.28 1.75
C TRP A 180 -14.28 -12.24 0.59
N THR A 181 -13.62 -12.04 -0.56
CA THR A 181 -13.77 -12.92 -1.71
C THR A 181 -13.27 -14.34 -1.41
N ALA A 182 -12.17 -14.47 -0.66
CA ALA A 182 -11.67 -15.77 -0.22
C ALA A 182 -12.66 -16.52 0.69
N LEU A 183 -13.31 -15.79 1.61
CA LEU A 183 -14.37 -16.34 2.47
C LEU A 183 -15.58 -16.80 1.65
N ASP A 184 -16.04 -16.01 0.68
CA ASP A 184 -17.12 -16.38 -0.22
C ASP A 184 -16.77 -17.65 -1.01
N MET A 185 -15.55 -17.76 -1.53
CA MET A 185 -15.08 -18.96 -2.23
C MET A 185 -15.11 -20.20 -1.34
N ARG A 186 -14.81 -20.07 -0.05
CA ARG A 186 -14.94 -21.19 0.92
C ARG A 186 -16.38 -21.61 1.13
N GLN A 187 -17.32 -20.66 1.16
CA GLN A 187 -18.74 -20.98 1.26
C GLN A 187 -19.26 -21.72 0.02
N VAL A 188 -18.87 -21.23 -1.17
CA VAL A 188 -19.19 -21.90 -2.44
C VAL A 188 -18.63 -23.33 -2.45
N ALA A 189 -17.39 -23.54 -1.98
CA ALA A 189 -16.79 -24.87 -1.88
C ALA A 189 -17.53 -25.81 -0.91
N ARG A 190 -18.31 -25.28 0.03
CA ARG A 190 -19.17 -26.04 0.96
C ARG A 190 -20.60 -26.23 0.44
N GLY A 191 -20.87 -25.85 -0.82
CA GLY A 191 -22.20 -25.92 -1.42
C GLY A 191 -23.17 -24.83 -0.91
N GLN A 192 -22.67 -23.80 -0.23
CA GLN A 192 -23.47 -22.69 0.28
C GLN A 192 -23.46 -21.55 -0.75
N ASN A 193 -24.48 -21.47 -1.58
CA ASN A 193 -24.61 -20.42 -2.61
C ASN A 193 -25.11 -19.07 -2.04
N ARG A 194 -24.75 -18.72 -0.82
CA ARG A 194 -25.10 -17.43 -0.22
C ARG A 194 -23.83 -16.60 -0.03
N PRO A 195 -23.71 -15.45 -0.72
CA PRO A 195 -22.59 -14.55 -0.47
C PRO A 195 -22.63 -14.06 0.98
N SER A 196 -21.46 -13.99 1.61
CA SER A 196 -21.32 -13.42 2.94
C SER A 196 -21.79 -11.96 2.93
N ARG A 197 -22.64 -11.61 3.88
CA ARG A 197 -23.11 -10.23 4.07
C ARG A 197 -22.50 -9.67 5.34
N PRO A 198 -21.96 -8.45 5.29
CA PRO A 198 -21.51 -7.81 6.52
C PRO A 198 -22.69 -7.56 7.44
N THR A 199 -22.51 -7.79 8.73
CA THR A 199 -23.47 -7.40 9.75
C THR A 199 -23.43 -5.89 9.98
N ALA A 200 -24.50 -5.29 10.53
CA ALA A 200 -24.49 -3.87 10.89
C ALA A 200 -23.34 -3.54 11.86
N PHE A 201 -23.08 -4.41 12.84
CA PHE A 201 -21.94 -4.26 13.74
C PHE A 201 -20.60 -4.32 12.99
N GLY A 202 -20.43 -5.25 12.07
CA GLY A 202 -19.23 -5.36 11.22
C GLY A 202 -19.00 -4.11 10.38
N LEU A 203 -20.06 -3.51 9.83
CA LEU A 203 -19.97 -2.25 9.09
C LEU A 203 -19.54 -1.08 9.99
N ILE A 204 -20.07 -0.99 11.22
CA ILE A 204 -19.67 0.04 12.19
C ILE A 204 -18.18 -0.11 12.52
N VAL A 205 -17.74 -1.32 12.89
CA VAL A 205 -16.32 -1.59 13.21
C VAL A 205 -15.42 -1.24 12.02
N PHE A 206 -15.80 -1.64 10.80
CA PHE A 206 -15.04 -1.32 9.60
C PHE A 206 -14.95 0.19 9.35
N SER A 207 -16.07 0.92 9.54
CA SER A 207 -16.10 2.37 9.37
C SER A 207 -15.22 3.10 10.39
N VAL A 208 -15.26 2.68 11.65
CA VAL A 208 -14.40 3.24 12.72
C VAL A 208 -12.93 2.97 12.41
N LEU A 209 -12.59 1.73 11.99
CA LEU A 209 -11.24 1.38 11.58
C LEU A 209 -10.77 2.23 10.39
N PHE A 210 -11.64 2.44 9.40
CA PHE A 210 -11.32 3.26 8.23
C PHE A 210 -10.99 4.71 8.63
N VAL A 211 -11.80 5.31 9.51
CA VAL A 211 -11.54 6.65 10.06
C VAL A 211 -10.23 6.67 10.85
N GLN A 212 -9.98 5.66 11.68
CA GLN A 212 -8.73 5.55 12.43
C GLN A 212 -7.49 5.47 11.53
N LEU A 213 -7.57 4.68 10.44
CA LEU A 213 -6.49 4.58 9.46
C LEU A 213 -6.27 5.90 8.71
N LEU A 214 -7.34 6.61 8.36
CA LEU A 214 -7.28 7.93 7.72
C LEU A 214 -6.56 8.95 8.61
N LEU A 215 -6.99 9.05 9.87
CA LEU A 215 -6.38 9.97 10.84
C LEU A 215 -4.91 9.59 11.12
N GLY A 216 -4.62 8.29 11.23
CA GLY A 216 -3.26 7.78 11.39
C GLY A 216 -2.36 8.11 10.20
N ALA A 217 -2.89 8.02 8.97
CA ALA A 217 -2.15 8.39 7.76
C ALA A 217 -1.84 9.89 7.72
N TYR A 218 -2.76 10.75 8.15
CA TYR A 218 -2.52 12.19 8.27
C TYR A 218 -1.48 12.49 9.35
N THR A 219 -1.59 11.87 10.53
CA THR A 219 -0.63 12.02 11.61
C THR A 219 0.79 11.62 11.14
N ALA A 220 0.92 10.50 10.44
CA ALA A 220 2.19 10.05 9.89
C ALA A 220 2.71 10.96 8.77
N GLY A 221 1.84 11.36 7.84
CA GLY A 221 2.21 12.17 6.67
C GLY A 221 2.57 13.61 7.02
N LEU A 222 2.06 14.13 8.14
CA LEU A 222 2.38 15.47 8.68
C LEU A 222 3.52 15.44 9.70
N ASN A 223 4.13 14.28 9.97
CA ASN A 223 5.12 14.13 11.03
C ASN A 223 4.63 14.63 12.41
N ALA A 224 3.30 14.60 12.66
CA ALA A 224 2.65 15.22 13.82
C ALA A 224 3.10 14.61 15.17
N GLY A 225 3.64 13.40 15.18
CA GLY A 225 4.22 12.77 16.36
C GLY A 225 5.43 13.52 16.94
N TYR A 226 6.13 14.29 16.11
CA TYR A 226 7.24 15.15 16.58
C TYR A 226 6.76 16.46 17.21
N VAL A 227 5.53 16.90 16.89
CA VAL A 227 4.93 18.12 17.46
C VAL A 227 4.50 17.90 18.91
N SER A 228 3.96 16.70 19.21
CA SER A 228 3.61 16.34 20.58
C SER A 228 3.78 14.83 20.78
N ASN A 229 4.70 14.48 21.68
CA ASN A 229 5.02 13.09 22.05
C ASN A 229 4.44 12.68 23.41
N THR A 230 3.58 13.48 24.00
CA THR A 230 2.95 13.21 25.30
C THR A 230 1.51 12.76 25.12
N TRP A 231 1.05 11.82 25.96
CA TRP A 231 -0.30 11.30 25.99
C TRP A 231 -0.75 11.08 27.46
N PRO A 232 -1.99 11.36 27.85
CA PRO A 232 -3.15 11.77 27.04
C PRO A 232 -3.18 13.29 26.73
N LEU A 233 -2.31 14.07 27.32
CA LEU A 233 -2.24 15.51 27.12
C LEU A 233 -1.11 15.89 26.16
N MET A 234 -1.37 16.86 25.29
CA MET A 234 -0.38 17.45 24.39
C MET A 234 0.31 18.62 25.11
N HIS A 235 1.52 18.39 25.62
CA HIS A 235 2.26 19.37 26.45
C HIS A 235 1.43 19.91 27.62
N GLY A 236 0.66 19.05 28.31
CA GLY A 236 -0.15 19.42 29.47
C GLY A 236 -1.55 19.96 29.14
N SER A 237 -1.92 20.09 27.86
CA SER A 237 -3.24 20.54 27.39
C SER A 237 -3.98 19.49 26.63
N LEU A 238 -5.33 19.45 26.70
CA LEU A 238 -6.16 18.55 25.88
C LEU A 238 -6.12 18.90 24.39
N ILE A 239 -5.88 20.16 24.08
CA ILE A 239 -5.76 20.71 22.73
C ILE A 239 -4.36 21.31 22.60
N PRO A 240 -3.64 21.07 21.49
CA PRO A 240 -2.32 21.64 21.30
C PRO A 240 -2.34 23.18 21.43
N VAL A 241 -1.39 23.72 22.14
CA VAL A 241 -1.20 25.18 22.25
C VAL A 241 -0.69 25.68 20.90
N GLY A 242 -1.33 26.74 20.36
CA GLY A 242 -0.91 27.35 19.09
C GLY A 242 -1.74 26.95 17.87
N ILE A 243 -2.85 26.23 18.04
CA ILE A 243 -3.78 26.00 16.92
C ILE A 243 -4.41 27.34 16.54
N ASP A 244 -4.18 27.76 15.30
CA ASP A 244 -4.89 28.90 14.71
C ASP A 244 -6.28 28.49 14.24
N TRP A 245 -7.30 28.79 15.04
CA TRP A 245 -8.70 28.54 14.72
C TRP A 245 -9.31 29.53 13.72
N SER A 246 -8.57 30.59 13.35
CA SER A 246 -9.02 31.61 12.40
C SER A 246 -8.84 31.18 10.94
N GLY A 247 -7.96 30.21 10.69
CA GLY A 247 -7.73 29.63 9.37
C GLY A 247 -8.86 28.70 8.90
N SER A 248 -9.03 28.55 7.59
CA SER A 248 -9.92 27.52 7.05
C SER A 248 -9.34 26.12 7.36
N VAL A 249 -10.19 25.10 7.50
CA VAL A 249 -9.76 23.70 7.67
C VAL A 249 -8.76 23.29 6.59
N TRP A 250 -8.87 23.85 5.39
CA TRP A 250 -7.95 23.60 4.27
C TRP A 250 -6.55 24.20 4.49
N THR A 251 -6.44 25.36 5.12
CA THR A 251 -5.14 25.97 5.45
C THR A 251 -4.44 25.25 6.63
N MET A 252 -5.21 24.56 7.47
CA MET A 252 -4.68 23.75 8.57
C MET A 252 -4.17 22.36 8.08
N LEU A 253 -4.61 21.92 6.91
CA LEU A 253 -4.29 20.60 6.35
C LEU A 253 -3.19 20.66 5.26
N ASN A 254 -2.77 21.83 4.84
CA ASN A 254 -1.68 22.07 3.90
C ASN A 254 -0.39 22.46 4.64
#